data_0d14ef3b7827b4eab237c6ee752032b9
#
_entry.id   0d14ef3b7827b4eab237c6ee752032b9
#
_cell.length_a   1.000
_cell.length_b   1.000
_cell.length_c   1.000
_cell.angle_alpha   90.00
_cell.angle_beta   90.00
_cell.angle_gamma   90.00
#
_symmetry.space_group_name_H-M   'P 1'
#
loop_
_entity.id
_entity.type
_entity.pdbx_description
1 polymer ?
#
loop_
_entity_poly.entity_id
_entity_poly.type
_entity_poly.pdbx_seq_one_letter_code
_entity_poly.pdbx_strand_id
1 'polypeptide(L)'
;MKSNIYDQAVLEGVATTFPQTEEIIENGTVNGMTADDVQKILNLKHAWEFVLDNDVIQADSNYYLLCHIAKLVNEGFFYDGGRIRGVPVSIGGTKYVPQLPIESQVIESINEILKSEKDHLDIAIELCMYCMRTQIFVDGNKRASVIFANHYMIRHGLGLIVILENHVPEFKKKLVIYYESNDISDISDFLKENCWKKMN
;
A
#
# COMPACT_ATOMS: atom_id res chain seq x y z
N MET A 1 4.09 5.56 -13.77
CA MET A 1 3.73 4.20 -13.34
C MET A 1 4.95 3.32 -13.04
N LYS A 2 5.83 3.01 -14.00
CA LYS A 2 6.99 2.11 -13.80
C LYS A 2 7.85 2.45 -12.57
N SER A 3 8.21 3.74 -12.38
CA SER A 3 8.98 4.19 -11.21
C SER A 3 8.26 3.92 -9.88
N ASN A 4 6.95 4.13 -9.81
CA ASN A 4 6.17 3.88 -8.59
C ASN A 4 6.12 2.39 -8.25
N ILE A 5 6.05 1.52 -9.27
CA ILE A 5 6.11 0.05 -9.09
C ILE A 5 7.48 -0.35 -8.54
N TYR A 6 8.57 0.21 -9.09
CA TYR A 6 9.92 -0.01 -8.60
C TYR A 6 10.08 0.40 -7.12
N ASP A 7 9.74 1.65 -6.79
CA ASP A 7 9.85 2.16 -5.43
C ASP A 7 9.04 1.31 -4.44
N GLN A 8 7.84 0.87 -4.84
CA GLN A 8 6.99 0.03 -4.01
C GLN A 8 7.51 -1.42 -3.88
N ALA A 9 8.13 -1.97 -4.92
CA ALA A 9 8.79 -3.27 -4.85
C ALA A 9 9.98 -3.25 -3.87
N VAL A 10 10.79 -2.18 -3.92
CA VAL A 10 11.90 -1.97 -2.96
C VAL A 10 11.38 -1.79 -1.53
N LEU A 11 10.27 -1.08 -1.33
CA LEU A 11 9.61 -0.94 -0.02
C LEU A 11 9.24 -2.31 0.57
N GLU A 12 8.81 -3.25 -0.26
CA GLU A 12 8.47 -4.63 0.13
C GLU A 12 9.70 -5.53 0.31
N GLY A 13 10.90 -5.02 0.02
CA GLY A 13 12.13 -5.78 0.15
C GLY A 13 12.44 -6.69 -1.04
N VAL A 14 11.79 -6.47 -2.17
CA VAL A 14 12.16 -7.13 -3.43
C VAL A 14 13.52 -6.61 -3.86
N ALA A 15 14.49 -7.52 -4.02
CA ALA A 15 15.82 -7.18 -4.51
C ALA A 15 15.77 -6.98 -6.02
N THR A 16 15.50 -5.76 -6.45
CA THR A 16 15.38 -5.39 -7.88
C THR A 16 16.05 -4.06 -8.15
N THR A 17 16.36 -3.81 -9.41
CA THR A 17 16.78 -2.50 -9.92
C THR A 17 15.69 -1.92 -10.83
N PHE A 18 15.74 -0.60 -11.08
CA PHE A 18 14.75 0.01 -11.97
C PHE A 18 14.74 -0.63 -13.39
N PRO A 19 15.90 -0.90 -14.07
CA PRO A 19 15.89 -1.61 -15.34
C PRO A 19 15.29 -3.01 -15.29
N GLN A 20 15.56 -3.78 -14.22
CA GLN A 20 14.95 -5.12 -14.05
C GLN A 20 13.44 -5.02 -13.87
N THR A 21 12.97 -4.06 -13.07
CA THR A 21 11.53 -3.82 -12.88
C THR A 21 10.87 -3.42 -14.20
N GLU A 22 11.52 -2.57 -15.00
CA GLU A 22 11.03 -2.18 -16.32
C GLU A 22 10.94 -3.37 -17.28
N GLU A 23 11.95 -4.23 -17.33
CA GLU A 23 11.96 -5.43 -18.14
C GLU A 23 10.84 -6.40 -17.74
N ILE A 24 10.59 -6.59 -16.44
CA ILE A 24 9.47 -7.42 -15.97
C ILE A 24 8.13 -6.83 -16.41
N ILE A 25 7.95 -5.52 -16.27
CA ILE A 25 6.71 -4.84 -16.66
C ILE A 25 6.43 -4.99 -18.16
N GLU A 26 7.47 -4.95 -19.00
CA GLU A 26 7.35 -5.03 -20.46
C GLU A 26 7.27 -6.46 -20.99
N ASN A 27 8.11 -7.35 -20.46
CA ASN A 27 8.35 -8.69 -21.01
C ASN A 27 7.86 -9.83 -20.11
N GLY A 28 7.44 -9.54 -18.88
CA GLY A 28 6.94 -10.54 -17.92
C GLY A 28 8.03 -11.36 -17.24
N THR A 29 9.31 -11.15 -17.54
CA THR A 29 10.42 -11.93 -16.98
C THR A 29 11.72 -11.14 -17.01
N VAL A 30 12.67 -11.53 -16.17
CA VAL A 30 14.04 -11.01 -16.15
C VAL A 30 14.99 -12.07 -15.61
N ASN A 31 16.25 -12.07 -16.04
CA ASN A 31 17.26 -12.98 -15.51
C ASN A 31 17.72 -12.58 -14.11
N GLY A 32 17.98 -13.56 -13.24
CA GLY A 32 18.61 -13.36 -11.95
C GLY A 32 17.64 -12.98 -10.80
N MET A 33 16.32 -13.03 -11.03
CA MET A 33 15.31 -12.83 -9.99
C MET A 33 14.54 -14.13 -9.72
N THR A 34 14.01 -14.26 -8.50
CA THR A 34 13.13 -15.39 -8.17
C THR A 34 11.76 -15.23 -8.84
N ALA A 35 11.08 -16.36 -9.09
CA ALA A 35 9.71 -16.32 -9.64
C ALA A 35 8.76 -15.53 -8.74
N ASP A 36 8.91 -15.63 -7.42
CA ASP A 36 8.09 -14.91 -6.45
C ASP A 36 8.30 -13.40 -6.53
N ASP A 37 9.54 -12.94 -6.70
CA ASP A 37 9.83 -11.51 -6.82
C ASP A 37 9.32 -10.93 -8.15
N VAL A 38 9.46 -11.68 -9.24
CA VAL A 38 8.85 -11.34 -10.54
C VAL A 38 7.33 -11.24 -10.39
N GLN A 39 6.68 -12.23 -9.75
CA GLN A 39 5.24 -12.24 -9.55
C GLN A 39 4.79 -11.05 -8.69
N LYS A 40 5.51 -10.67 -7.63
CA LYS A 40 5.18 -9.47 -6.82
C LYS A 40 5.18 -8.20 -7.67
N ILE A 41 6.16 -8.03 -8.57
CA ILE A 41 6.24 -6.87 -9.47
C ILE A 41 5.08 -6.86 -10.46
N LEU A 42 4.73 -8.01 -11.05
CA LEU A 42 3.58 -8.13 -11.95
C LEU A 42 2.26 -7.83 -11.23
N ASN A 43 2.10 -8.32 -10.00
CA ASN A 43 0.93 -8.01 -9.18
C ASN A 43 0.82 -6.52 -8.86
N LEU A 44 1.92 -5.84 -8.56
CA LEU A 44 1.95 -4.39 -8.39
C LEU A 44 1.54 -3.69 -9.69
N LYS A 45 2.05 -4.14 -10.85
CA LYS A 45 1.63 -3.62 -12.16
C LYS A 45 0.12 -3.72 -12.34
N HIS A 46 -0.46 -4.91 -12.17
CA HIS A 46 -1.91 -5.13 -12.32
C HIS A 46 -2.73 -4.26 -11.36
N ALA A 47 -2.30 -4.15 -10.10
CA ALA A 47 -2.99 -3.31 -9.13
C ALA A 47 -2.92 -1.81 -9.47
N TRP A 48 -1.78 -1.33 -9.99
CA TRP A 48 -1.65 0.05 -10.46
C TRP A 48 -2.45 0.30 -11.75
N GLU A 49 -2.45 -0.63 -12.71
CA GLU A 49 -3.27 -0.53 -13.92
C GLU A 49 -4.76 -0.47 -13.55
N PHE A 50 -5.20 -1.29 -12.61
CA PHE A 50 -6.57 -1.27 -12.11
C PHE A 50 -6.97 0.07 -11.51
N VAL A 51 -6.18 0.63 -10.58
CA VAL A 51 -6.56 1.91 -9.94
C VAL A 51 -6.39 3.13 -10.85
N LEU A 52 -5.70 3.00 -11.97
CA LEU A 52 -5.56 4.02 -13.01
C LEU A 52 -6.59 3.90 -14.13
N ASP A 53 -7.44 2.88 -14.09
CA ASP A 53 -8.58 2.78 -15.01
C ASP A 53 -9.57 3.92 -14.75
N ASN A 54 -10.11 4.51 -15.80
CA ASN A 54 -10.98 5.69 -15.71
C ASN A 54 -12.24 5.44 -14.87
N ASP A 55 -12.84 4.26 -14.99
CA ASP A 55 -14.05 3.92 -14.23
C ASP A 55 -13.70 3.71 -12.74
N VAL A 56 -12.52 3.16 -12.45
CA VAL A 56 -12.04 2.94 -11.09
C VAL A 56 -11.64 4.25 -10.42
N ILE A 57 -10.99 5.18 -11.12
CA ILE A 57 -10.65 6.53 -10.60
C ILE A 57 -11.92 7.26 -10.14
N GLN A 58 -13.04 7.12 -10.86
CA GLN A 58 -14.31 7.75 -10.51
C GLN A 58 -15.04 7.05 -9.35
N ALA A 59 -14.70 5.80 -9.05
CA ALA A 59 -15.34 5.04 -7.97
C ALA A 59 -14.94 5.58 -6.58
N ASP A 60 -15.83 5.39 -5.58
CA ASP A 60 -15.52 5.76 -4.21
C ASP A 60 -14.43 4.87 -3.61
N SER A 61 -13.45 5.51 -2.95
CA SER A 61 -12.52 4.77 -2.11
C SER A 61 -13.29 4.17 -0.93
N ASN A 62 -13.30 2.84 -0.82
CA ASN A 62 -14.01 2.14 0.24
C ASN A 62 -13.34 0.79 0.56
N TYR A 63 -13.85 0.11 1.57
CA TYR A 63 -13.35 -1.20 1.99
C TYR A 63 -13.32 -2.24 0.85
N TYR A 64 -14.34 -2.27 -0.01
CA TYR A 64 -14.42 -3.27 -1.10
C TYR A 64 -13.37 -3.03 -2.19
N LEU A 65 -13.08 -1.75 -2.49
CA LEU A 65 -11.98 -1.39 -3.38
C LEU A 65 -10.63 -1.83 -2.78
N LEU A 66 -10.41 -1.59 -1.48
CA LEU A 66 -9.21 -2.07 -0.78
C LEU A 66 -9.08 -3.60 -0.86
N CYS A 67 -10.16 -4.34 -0.66
CA CYS A 67 -10.19 -5.80 -0.80
C CYS A 67 -9.80 -6.24 -2.23
N HIS A 68 -10.29 -5.54 -3.25
CA HIS A 68 -9.94 -5.86 -4.63
C HIS A 68 -8.46 -5.58 -4.92
N ILE A 69 -7.94 -4.45 -4.47
CA ILE A 69 -6.50 -4.15 -4.56
C ILE A 69 -5.67 -5.22 -3.85
N ALA A 70 -6.07 -5.62 -2.64
CA ALA A 70 -5.40 -6.67 -1.88
C ALA A 70 -5.42 -8.02 -2.60
N LYS A 71 -6.51 -8.35 -3.29
CA LYS A 71 -6.59 -9.55 -4.14
C LYS A 71 -5.56 -9.49 -5.26
N LEU A 72 -5.45 -8.37 -5.97
CA LEU A 72 -4.50 -8.20 -7.07
C LEU A 72 -3.04 -8.30 -6.60
N VAL A 73 -2.67 -7.63 -5.50
CA VAL A 73 -1.28 -7.67 -4.99
C VAL A 73 -0.88 -9.03 -4.42
N ASN A 74 -1.85 -9.91 -4.14
CA ASN A 74 -1.63 -11.27 -3.61
C ASN A 74 -1.92 -12.38 -4.64
N GLU A 75 -2.18 -12.03 -5.90
CA GLU A 75 -2.47 -13.01 -6.94
C GLU A 75 -1.31 -14.01 -7.10
N GLY A 76 -1.64 -15.31 -7.17
CA GLY A 76 -0.66 -16.39 -7.25
C GLY A 76 -0.01 -16.79 -5.91
N PHE A 77 -0.16 -15.98 -4.83
CA PHE A 77 0.36 -16.31 -3.50
C PHE A 77 -0.70 -16.83 -2.54
N PHE A 78 -1.90 -16.26 -2.58
CA PHE A 78 -3.01 -16.60 -1.69
C PHE A 78 -4.32 -16.70 -2.48
N TYR A 79 -5.04 -17.81 -2.29
CA TYR A 79 -6.34 -18.02 -2.93
C TYR A 79 -7.34 -16.91 -2.58
N ASP A 80 -7.37 -16.50 -1.30
CA ASP A 80 -8.26 -15.47 -0.76
C ASP A 80 -7.52 -14.15 -0.43
N GLY A 81 -6.57 -13.74 -1.27
CA GLY A 81 -5.66 -12.62 -0.98
C GLY A 81 -6.33 -11.27 -0.67
N GLY A 82 -7.59 -11.08 -1.10
CA GLY A 82 -8.40 -9.89 -0.80
C GLY A 82 -9.43 -10.09 0.31
N ARG A 83 -9.43 -11.24 1.00
CA ARG A 83 -10.34 -11.50 2.10
C ARG A 83 -9.75 -11.07 3.43
N ILE A 84 -10.59 -10.54 4.32
CA ILE A 84 -10.19 -10.24 5.69
C ILE A 84 -9.66 -11.51 6.37
N ARG A 85 -8.52 -11.41 7.06
CA ARG A 85 -7.90 -12.58 7.69
C ARG A 85 -8.70 -13.08 8.89
N GLY A 86 -8.80 -14.38 8.98
CA GLY A 86 -9.34 -15.10 10.14
C GLY A 86 -8.27 -15.72 11.04
N VAL A 87 -6.98 -15.39 10.80
CA VAL A 87 -5.83 -15.97 11.54
C VAL A 87 -4.93 -14.87 12.09
N PRO A 88 -4.25 -15.10 13.24
CA PRO A 88 -3.24 -14.18 13.74
C PRO A 88 -2.08 -14.02 12.74
N VAL A 89 -1.51 -12.82 12.71
CA VAL A 89 -0.28 -12.51 11.96
C VAL A 89 0.71 -11.78 12.86
N SER A 90 1.98 -11.81 12.51
CA SER A 90 3.03 -11.03 13.15
C SER A 90 3.69 -10.10 12.14
N ILE A 91 4.20 -8.98 12.60
CA ILE A 91 4.96 -8.03 11.78
C ILE A 91 6.42 -8.14 12.18
N GLY A 92 7.29 -8.43 11.21
CA GLY A 92 8.73 -8.49 11.46
C GLY A 92 9.29 -7.14 11.92
N GLY A 93 10.21 -7.15 12.90
CA GLY A 93 10.94 -5.96 13.35
C GLY A 93 10.19 -5.09 14.37
N THR A 94 9.03 -5.51 14.87
CA THR A 94 8.28 -4.80 15.92
C THR A 94 7.74 -5.76 16.98
N LYS A 95 7.46 -5.23 18.17
CA LYS A 95 6.75 -5.96 19.24
C LYS A 95 5.22 -5.85 19.12
N TYR A 96 4.72 -5.02 18.23
CA TYR A 96 3.31 -4.86 18.01
C TYR A 96 2.69 -6.11 17.39
N VAL A 97 1.64 -6.63 17.99
CA VAL A 97 0.86 -7.77 17.48
C VAL A 97 -0.52 -7.26 17.08
N PRO A 98 -0.85 -7.27 15.78
CA PRO A 98 -2.15 -6.83 15.31
C PRO A 98 -3.27 -7.72 15.83
N GLN A 99 -4.32 -7.12 16.39
CA GLN A 99 -5.53 -7.86 16.78
C GLN A 99 -6.19 -8.47 15.55
N LEU A 100 -6.98 -9.54 15.76
CA LEU A 100 -7.78 -10.12 14.69
C LEU A 100 -8.82 -9.08 14.22
N PRO A 101 -8.82 -8.69 12.92
CA PRO A 101 -9.72 -7.64 12.45
C PRO A 101 -11.16 -8.16 12.39
N ILE A 102 -12.11 -7.28 12.72
CA ILE A 102 -13.56 -7.51 12.58
C ILE A 102 -14.03 -6.67 11.40
N GLU A 103 -14.62 -7.30 10.40
CA GLU A 103 -14.96 -6.66 9.12
C GLU A 103 -15.81 -5.40 9.29
N SER A 104 -16.87 -5.45 10.12
CA SER A 104 -17.72 -4.30 10.36
C SER A 104 -16.97 -3.12 10.98
N GLN A 105 -16.03 -3.38 11.89
CA GLN A 105 -15.19 -2.33 12.51
C GLN A 105 -14.20 -1.74 11.51
N VAL A 106 -13.63 -2.57 10.63
CA VAL A 106 -12.73 -2.08 9.58
C VAL A 106 -13.48 -1.18 8.60
N ILE A 107 -14.69 -1.58 8.19
CA ILE A 107 -15.56 -0.77 7.32
C ILE A 107 -15.91 0.56 8.00
N GLU A 108 -16.30 0.53 9.26
CA GLU A 108 -16.64 1.72 10.04
C GLU A 108 -15.45 2.67 10.15
N SER A 109 -14.27 2.18 10.55
CA SER A 109 -13.05 3.00 10.67
C SER A 109 -12.64 3.64 9.33
N ILE A 110 -12.68 2.89 8.22
CA ILE A 110 -12.38 3.45 6.89
C ILE A 110 -13.38 4.56 6.55
N ASN A 111 -14.67 4.36 6.83
CA ASN A 111 -15.70 5.34 6.57
C ASN A 111 -15.54 6.60 7.45
N GLU A 112 -15.16 6.45 8.72
CA GLU A 112 -14.87 7.56 9.63
C GLU A 112 -13.70 8.40 9.14
N ILE A 113 -12.60 7.76 8.72
CA ILE A 113 -11.43 8.45 8.15
C ILE A 113 -11.84 9.23 6.90
N LEU A 114 -12.58 8.60 5.98
CA LEU A 114 -13.02 9.22 4.72
C LEU A 114 -13.98 10.40 4.91
N LYS A 115 -14.77 10.40 5.99
CA LYS A 115 -15.74 11.46 6.33
C LYS A 115 -15.17 12.52 7.25
N SER A 116 -13.92 12.40 7.69
CA SER A 116 -13.31 13.37 8.59
C SER A 116 -13.15 14.73 7.88
N GLU A 117 -13.17 15.80 8.68
CA GLU A 117 -12.97 17.17 8.19
C GLU A 117 -11.48 17.56 7.99
N LYS A 118 -10.60 16.55 7.86
CA LYS A 118 -9.17 16.75 7.62
C LYS A 118 -8.89 17.11 6.18
N ASP A 119 -7.71 17.66 5.92
CA ASP A 119 -7.24 17.83 4.56
C ASP A 119 -7.14 16.47 3.84
N HIS A 120 -7.41 16.44 2.55
CA HIS A 120 -7.40 15.21 1.76
C HIS A 120 -6.07 14.45 1.81
N LEU A 121 -4.93 15.16 1.92
CA LEU A 121 -3.62 14.51 2.10
C LEU A 121 -3.54 13.79 3.45
N ASP A 122 -4.05 14.39 4.51
CA ASP A 122 -4.11 13.78 5.84
C ASP A 122 -5.02 12.55 5.84
N ILE A 123 -6.16 12.62 5.17
CA ILE A 123 -7.06 11.47 4.98
C ILE A 123 -6.34 10.33 4.26
N ALA A 124 -5.64 10.60 3.17
CA ALA A 124 -4.90 9.57 2.42
C ALA A 124 -3.80 8.91 3.26
N ILE A 125 -3.04 9.71 4.02
CA ILE A 125 -1.99 9.22 4.92
C ILE A 125 -2.63 8.36 6.02
N GLU A 126 -3.70 8.82 6.64
CA GLU A 126 -4.38 8.08 7.71
C GLU A 126 -4.96 6.76 7.21
N LEU A 127 -5.59 6.73 6.02
CA LEU A 127 -6.03 5.49 5.36
C LEU A 127 -4.87 4.51 5.17
N CYS A 128 -3.75 5.00 4.63
CA CYS A 128 -2.55 4.20 4.42
C CYS A 128 -2.04 3.59 5.71
N MET A 129 -1.87 4.40 6.74
CA MET A 129 -1.31 4.00 8.02
C MET A 129 -2.26 3.10 8.81
N TYR A 130 -3.55 3.41 8.83
CA TYR A 130 -4.58 2.56 9.44
C TYR A 130 -4.57 1.16 8.86
N CYS A 131 -4.63 1.04 7.53
CA CYS A 131 -4.62 -0.25 6.86
C CYS A 131 -3.32 -1.05 7.11
N MET A 132 -2.16 -0.37 7.09
CA MET A 132 -0.88 -0.99 7.41
C MET A 132 -0.82 -1.52 8.84
N ARG A 133 -1.34 -0.77 9.83
CA ARG A 133 -1.29 -1.17 11.24
C ARG A 133 -2.30 -2.25 11.56
N THR A 134 -3.50 -2.17 11.03
CA THR A 134 -4.58 -3.13 11.28
C THR A 134 -4.25 -4.51 10.72
N GLN A 135 -3.39 -4.59 9.66
CA GLN A 135 -3.05 -5.86 9.00
C GLN A 135 -4.33 -6.63 8.65
N ILE A 136 -5.15 -6.04 7.78
CA ILE A 136 -6.50 -6.53 7.44
C ILE A 136 -6.42 -7.90 6.75
N PHE A 137 -5.38 -8.13 5.95
CA PHE A 137 -5.18 -9.33 5.15
C PHE A 137 -4.05 -10.20 5.71
N VAL A 138 -3.96 -11.45 5.25
CA VAL A 138 -2.88 -12.37 5.66
C VAL A 138 -1.52 -11.87 5.19
N ASP A 139 -1.45 -11.29 3.98
CA ASP A 139 -0.25 -10.67 3.40
C ASP A 139 -0.62 -9.49 2.50
N GLY A 140 0.40 -8.78 2.00
CA GLY A 140 0.23 -7.67 1.06
C GLY A 140 -0.34 -6.39 1.65
N ASN A 141 -0.45 -6.28 2.97
CA ASN A 141 -1.07 -5.12 3.63
C ASN A 141 -0.38 -3.80 3.27
N LYS A 142 0.95 -3.70 3.28
CA LYS A 142 1.65 -2.47 2.87
C LYS A 142 1.39 -2.13 1.40
N ARG A 143 1.50 -3.14 0.51
CA ARG A 143 1.26 -2.97 -0.93
C ARG A 143 -0.14 -2.43 -1.19
N ALA A 144 -1.15 -3.09 -0.63
CA ALA A 144 -2.55 -2.69 -0.79
C ALA A 144 -2.83 -1.31 -0.18
N SER A 145 -2.28 -1.00 1.01
CA SER A 145 -2.49 0.28 1.69
C SER A 145 -1.95 1.47 0.91
N VAL A 146 -0.74 1.35 0.34
CA VAL A 146 -0.13 2.41 -0.48
C VAL A 146 -0.96 2.65 -1.73
N ILE A 147 -1.38 1.60 -2.43
CA ILE A 147 -2.17 1.72 -3.67
C ILE A 147 -3.57 2.29 -3.36
N PHE A 148 -4.20 1.85 -2.27
CA PHE A 148 -5.52 2.35 -1.85
C PHE A 148 -5.48 3.84 -1.49
N ALA A 149 -4.48 4.28 -0.73
CA ALA A 149 -4.28 5.70 -0.44
C ALA A 149 -4.03 6.51 -1.71
N ASN A 150 -3.26 5.96 -2.66
CA ASN A 150 -3.02 6.62 -3.94
C ASN A 150 -4.26 6.67 -4.84
N HIS A 151 -5.14 5.68 -4.80
CA HIS A 151 -6.44 5.79 -5.47
C HIS A 151 -7.21 7.02 -4.95
N TYR A 152 -7.28 7.19 -3.62
CA TYR A 152 -7.90 8.36 -3.02
C TYR A 152 -7.23 9.67 -3.46
N MET A 153 -5.88 9.72 -3.47
CA MET A 153 -5.11 10.89 -3.91
C MET A 153 -5.38 11.25 -5.38
N ILE A 154 -5.37 10.26 -6.28
CA ILE A 154 -5.61 10.42 -7.71
C ILE A 154 -7.01 10.97 -7.95
N ARG A 155 -8.02 10.37 -7.33
CA ARG A 155 -9.41 10.81 -7.44
C ARG A 155 -9.61 12.28 -7.06
N HIS A 156 -8.85 12.78 -6.09
CA HIS A 156 -8.92 14.17 -5.63
C HIS A 156 -7.91 15.11 -6.31
N GLY A 157 -7.16 14.62 -7.32
CA GLY A 157 -6.20 15.42 -8.09
C GLY A 157 -4.99 15.89 -7.28
N LEU A 158 -4.62 15.18 -6.21
CA LEU A 158 -3.58 15.60 -5.26
C LEU A 158 -2.18 15.09 -5.59
N GLY A 159 -2.04 14.28 -6.63
CA GLY A 159 -0.79 13.61 -6.94
C GLY A 159 -0.68 12.24 -6.27
N LEU A 160 0.51 11.88 -5.80
CA LEU A 160 0.81 10.55 -5.27
C LEU A 160 1.62 10.60 -3.99
N ILE A 161 1.40 9.63 -3.10
CA ILE A 161 2.32 9.29 -2.00
C ILE A 161 3.26 8.19 -2.53
N VAL A 162 4.56 8.49 -2.64
CA VAL A 162 5.59 7.57 -3.14
C VAL A 162 6.76 7.54 -2.17
N ILE A 163 6.99 6.39 -1.55
CA ILE A 163 8.16 6.17 -0.69
C ILE A 163 9.32 5.77 -1.60
N LEU A 164 10.17 6.73 -1.95
CA LEU A 164 11.35 6.50 -2.79
C LEU A 164 12.32 5.55 -2.11
N GLU A 165 13.11 4.81 -2.90
CA GLU A 165 14.11 3.86 -2.41
C GLU A 165 14.99 4.43 -1.30
N ASN A 166 15.52 5.64 -1.47
CA ASN A 166 16.38 6.31 -0.49
C ASN A 166 15.66 6.67 0.83
N HIS A 167 14.34 6.75 0.84
CA HIS A 167 13.51 7.02 2.01
C HIS A 167 13.00 5.75 2.71
N VAL A 168 13.14 4.58 2.09
CA VAL A 168 12.65 3.30 2.64
C VAL A 168 13.21 2.98 4.04
N PRO A 169 14.52 3.15 4.33
CA PRO A 169 15.05 2.85 5.66
C PRO A 169 14.42 3.73 6.76
N GLU A 170 14.27 5.02 6.50
CA GLU A 170 13.69 5.96 7.47
C GLU A 170 12.18 5.71 7.63
N PHE A 171 11.47 5.50 6.53
CA PHE A 171 10.06 5.14 6.57
C PHE A 171 9.82 3.88 7.42
N LYS A 172 10.59 2.80 7.20
CA LYS A 172 10.47 1.56 7.97
C LYS A 172 10.71 1.78 9.47
N LYS A 173 11.69 2.62 9.84
CA LYS A 173 11.95 2.97 11.24
C LYS A 173 10.75 3.71 11.88
N LYS A 174 10.21 4.72 11.20
CA LYS A 174 9.03 5.47 11.66
C LYS A 174 7.77 4.60 11.70
N LEU A 175 7.63 3.69 10.74
CA LEU A 175 6.51 2.75 10.69
C LEU A 175 6.50 1.81 11.91
N VAL A 176 7.66 1.33 12.36
CA VAL A 176 7.78 0.52 13.59
C VAL A 176 7.34 1.33 14.81
N ILE A 177 7.80 2.58 14.94
CA ILE A 177 7.40 3.47 16.03
C ILE A 177 5.88 3.67 16.02
N TYR A 178 5.30 3.96 14.87
CA TYR A 178 3.85 4.09 14.70
C TYR A 178 3.09 2.81 15.08
N TYR A 179 3.56 1.63 14.67
CA TYR A 179 2.93 0.37 15.06
C TYR A 179 2.85 0.20 16.58
N GLU A 180 3.90 0.56 17.29
CA GLU A 180 4.02 0.37 18.74
C GLU A 180 3.29 1.46 19.53
N SER A 181 3.38 2.74 19.12
CA SER A 181 2.79 3.88 19.83
C SER A 181 1.36 4.20 19.46
N ASN A 182 0.94 3.85 18.23
CA ASN A 182 -0.29 4.34 17.58
C ASN A 182 -0.31 5.87 17.39
N ASP A 183 0.81 6.55 17.49
CA ASP A 183 0.94 7.97 17.19
C ASP A 183 1.40 8.16 15.75
N ILE A 184 0.51 8.75 14.93
CA ILE A 184 0.73 8.94 13.50
C ILE A 184 1.57 10.19 13.18
N SER A 185 1.80 11.08 14.15
CA SER A 185 2.32 12.43 13.91
C SER A 185 3.65 12.42 13.15
N ASP A 186 4.66 11.71 13.67
CA ASP A 186 6.02 11.69 13.12
C ASP A 186 6.06 11.06 11.70
N ILE A 187 5.34 9.97 11.47
CA ILE A 187 5.31 9.33 10.14
C ILE A 187 4.46 10.13 9.15
N SER A 188 3.40 10.82 9.61
CA SER A 188 2.59 11.70 8.78
C SER A 188 3.41 12.89 8.28
N ASP A 189 4.14 13.57 9.15
CA ASP A 189 5.00 14.69 8.78
C ASP A 189 6.06 14.24 7.78
N PHE A 190 6.70 13.12 8.04
CA PHE A 190 7.67 12.53 7.12
C PHE A 190 7.09 12.25 5.73
N LEU A 191 5.88 11.66 5.65
CA LEU A 191 5.23 11.37 4.37
C LEU A 191 4.86 12.65 3.61
N LYS A 192 4.39 13.68 4.30
CA LYS A 192 4.06 14.99 3.70
C LYS A 192 5.30 15.68 3.12
N GLU A 193 6.40 15.67 3.86
CA GLU A 193 7.62 16.39 3.49
C GLU A 193 8.42 15.67 2.41
N ASN A 194 8.50 14.32 2.46
CA ASN A 194 9.46 13.55 1.67
C ASN A 194 8.83 12.63 0.63
N CYS A 195 7.55 12.29 0.76
CA CYS A 195 6.93 11.25 -0.06
C CYS A 195 5.75 11.75 -0.90
N TRP A 196 5.32 12.99 -0.75
CA TRP A 196 4.22 13.55 -1.52
C TRP A 196 4.71 14.16 -2.83
N LYS A 197 4.34 13.55 -3.95
CA LYS A 197 4.55 14.07 -5.31
C LYS A 197 3.27 14.74 -5.81
N LYS A 198 3.25 16.07 -5.80
CA LYS A 198 2.12 16.85 -6.34
C LYS A 198 1.97 16.62 -7.86
N MET A 199 0.73 16.64 -8.34
CA MET A 199 0.49 16.80 -9.78
C MET A 199 0.72 18.27 -10.14
N ASN A 200 1.54 18.51 -11.17
CA ASN A 200 1.74 19.83 -11.77
C ASN A 200 0.60 20.14 -12.73
#